data_25789995abe78c02fff39beafb671c14
#
_entry.id   25789995abe78c02fff39beafb671c14
#
_cell.length_a   1.000
_cell.length_b   1.000
_cell.length_c   1.000
_cell.angle_alpha   90.00
_cell.angle_beta   90.00
_cell.angle_gamma   90.00
#
_symmetry.space_group_name_H-M   'P 1'
#
loop_
_entity.id
_entity.type
_entity.pdbx_description
1 polymer ?
#
loop_
_entity_poly.entity_id
_entity_poly.type
_entity_poly.pdbx_seq_one_letter_code
_entity_poly.pdbx_strand_id
1 'polypeptide(L)'
;MQMIEIAQLPGRYAPPPVKVGDKSIDEESIAREMQYHPAASADEAKLAAARALVVRELLRQRAVELGLLSADSRDESEHDAAIATLLEQELDVPEPEEEACRRFFDAEPERFSAPTRIAVRHILLAAAPDDAEARDAQYRLGETLLEELAAIPERFTEFAMRHSACPSKSEGGELGWLAQGQTVAELDRALQHLPEGLHDRPLASRYGWHLVSIDAREGGQRLPFEQVAERVRHTLREQATRRALRHYLLALEEEIGVEGIELDDNAAGSLMQ
;
A
#
# COMPACT_ATOMS: atom_id res chain seq x y z
N MET A 1 43.01 37.51 27.98
CA MET A 1 41.96 37.38 27.00
C MET A 1 42.46 36.35 26.00
N GLN A 2 42.10 35.05 26.24
CA GLN A 2 42.52 33.95 25.38
C GLN A 2 41.50 33.79 24.26
N MET A 3 41.92 33.93 23.02
CA MET A 3 41.12 33.60 21.86
C MET A 3 40.99 32.07 21.74
N ILE A 4 39.77 31.58 21.79
CA ILE A 4 39.51 30.16 21.51
C ILE A 4 39.51 29.98 19.99
N GLU A 5 40.51 29.26 19.52
CA GLU A 5 40.53 28.76 18.13
C GLU A 5 39.37 27.78 17.95
N ILE A 6 38.41 28.16 17.11
CA ILE A 6 37.35 27.27 16.67
C ILE A 6 37.98 26.27 15.71
N ALA A 7 38.22 25.04 16.20
CA ALA A 7 38.60 23.92 15.35
C ALA A 7 37.56 23.74 14.25
N GLN A 8 38.02 23.87 13.00
CA GLN A 8 37.20 23.56 11.83
C GLN A 8 36.73 22.09 11.94
N LEU A 9 35.43 21.88 12.07
CA LEU A 9 34.83 20.56 11.93
C LEU A 9 35.22 19.97 10.56
N PRO A 10 35.62 18.68 10.50
CA PRO A 10 35.94 18.05 9.22
C PRO A 10 34.72 18.19 8.33
N GLY A 11 34.96 18.67 7.09
CA GLY A 11 33.92 18.96 6.12
C GLY A 11 32.99 17.73 5.96
N ARG A 12 31.70 17.96 5.95
CA ARG A 12 30.72 16.96 5.48
C ARG A 12 31.21 16.53 4.10
N TYR A 13 31.57 15.26 3.99
CA TYR A 13 31.84 14.65 2.68
C TYR A 13 30.57 14.82 1.87
N ALA A 14 30.59 15.67 0.86
CA ALA A 14 29.50 15.75 -0.07
C ALA A 14 29.36 14.36 -0.73
N PRO A 15 28.16 13.78 -0.76
CA PRO A 15 27.98 12.52 -1.47
C PRO A 15 28.46 12.68 -2.91
N PRO A 16 29.02 11.61 -3.52
CA PRO A 16 29.48 11.68 -4.91
C PRO A 16 28.33 12.12 -5.80
N PRO A 17 28.58 12.93 -6.83
CA PRO A 17 27.56 13.37 -7.76
C PRO A 17 26.96 12.16 -8.48
N VAL A 18 25.63 12.15 -8.60
CA VAL A 18 24.92 11.12 -9.37
C VAL A 18 25.11 11.43 -10.86
N LYS A 19 25.56 10.42 -11.64
CA LYS A 19 25.78 10.56 -13.08
C LYS A 19 25.21 9.37 -13.84
N VAL A 20 24.77 9.62 -15.07
CA VAL A 20 24.35 8.62 -16.05
C VAL A 20 25.14 8.87 -17.33
N GLY A 21 26.13 8.02 -17.62
CA GLY A 21 27.13 8.30 -18.64
C GLY A 21 27.84 9.64 -18.36
N ASP A 22 27.85 10.54 -19.34
CA ASP A 22 28.45 11.88 -19.23
C ASP A 22 27.51 12.90 -18.56
N LYS A 23 26.25 12.57 -18.29
CA LYS A 23 25.24 13.47 -17.77
C LYS A 23 25.22 13.45 -16.24
N SER A 24 25.45 14.59 -15.61
CA SER A 24 25.25 14.75 -14.15
C SER A 24 23.82 15.12 -13.82
N ILE A 25 23.27 14.48 -12.78
CA ILE A 25 21.97 14.81 -12.20
C ILE A 25 22.22 15.78 -11.04
N ASP A 26 21.68 16.99 -11.14
CA ASP A 26 21.92 18.03 -10.14
C ASP A 26 21.00 17.87 -8.91
N GLU A 27 21.47 18.37 -7.77
CA GLU A 27 20.77 18.31 -6.49
C GLU A 27 19.43 19.07 -6.52
N GLU A 28 19.31 20.10 -7.35
CA GLU A 28 18.06 20.87 -7.47
C GLU A 28 16.97 20.03 -8.15
N SER A 29 17.35 19.28 -9.19
CA SER A 29 16.45 18.33 -9.86
C SER A 29 16.01 17.22 -8.92
N ILE A 30 16.91 16.66 -8.10
CA ILE A 30 16.58 15.66 -7.09
C ILE A 30 15.61 16.27 -6.06
N ALA A 31 15.88 17.47 -5.57
CA ALA A 31 15.02 18.12 -4.58
C ALA A 31 13.60 18.39 -5.12
N ARG A 32 13.47 18.74 -6.39
CA ARG A 32 12.15 18.90 -7.05
C ARG A 32 11.43 17.57 -7.21
N GLU A 33 12.14 16.52 -7.56
CA GLU A 33 11.56 15.19 -7.75
C GLU A 33 11.06 14.57 -6.44
N MET A 34 11.68 14.89 -5.29
CA MET A 34 11.30 14.37 -3.98
C MET A 34 9.81 14.56 -3.62
N GLN A 35 9.17 15.61 -4.12
CA GLN A 35 7.74 15.86 -3.85
C GLN A 35 6.82 14.75 -4.39
N TYR A 36 7.28 13.99 -5.37
CA TYR A 36 6.55 12.87 -5.97
C TYR A 36 6.87 11.51 -5.30
N HIS A 37 7.82 11.49 -4.36
CA HIS A 37 8.28 10.27 -3.68
C HIS A 37 8.09 10.37 -2.16
N PRO A 38 6.86 10.32 -1.64
CA PRO A 38 6.61 10.34 -0.20
C PRO A 38 7.24 9.12 0.47
N ALA A 39 8.07 9.35 1.50
CA ALA A 39 8.76 8.31 2.24
C ALA A 39 8.77 8.61 3.75
N ALA A 40 9.20 7.63 4.56
CA ALA A 40 9.24 7.78 6.01
C ALA A 40 10.33 8.78 6.47
N SER A 41 11.35 9.03 5.64
CA SER A 41 12.43 10.00 5.90
C SER A 41 12.80 10.79 4.65
N ALA A 42 13.42 11.97 4.87
CA ALA A 42 13.92 12.81 3.77
C ALA A 42 15.02 12.11 2.96
N ASP A 43 15.86 11.30 3.61
CA ASP A 43 16.92 10.54 2.94
C ASP A 43 16.36 9.45 2.03
N GLU A 44 15.34 8.75 2.46
CA GLU A 44 14.62 7.77 1.62
C GLU A 44 13.92 8.44 0.43
N ALA A 45 13.23 9.58 0.66
CA ALA A 45 12.61 10.35 -0.41
C ALA A 45 13.66 10.84 -1.43
N LYS A 46 14.83 11.32 -0.95
CA LYS A 46 15.94 11.75 -1.80
C LYS A 46 16.50 10.61 -2.64
N LEU A 47 16.68 9.43 -2.04
CA LEU A 47 17.19 8.25 -2.73
C LEU A 47 16.20 7.77 -3.81
N ALA A 48 14.92 7.73 -3.49
CA ALA A 48 13.86 7.35 -4.45
C ALA A 48 13.79 8.34 -5.62
N ALA A 49 13.83 9.64 -5.35
CA ALA A 49 13.86 10.69 -6.37
C ALA A 49 15.09 10.59 -7.27
N ALA A 50 16.28 10.39 -6.69
CA ALA A 50 17.52 10.24 -7.46
C ALA A 50 17.46 9.00 -8.38
N ARG A 51 16.94 7.87 -7.90
CA ARG A 51 16.74 6.66 -8.72
C ARG A 51 15.75 6.89 -9.86
N ALA A 52 14.64 7.56 -9.61
CA ALA A 52 13.66 7.89 -10.65
C ALA A 52 14.28 8.75 -11.76
N LEU A 53 15.09 9.74 -11.41
CA LEU A 53 15.79 10.57 -12.38
C LEU A 53 16.85 9.79 -13.16
N VAL A 54 17.60 8.88 -12.51
CA VAL A 54 18.55 8.00 -13.18
C VAL A 54 17.85 7.11 -14.20
N VAL A 55 16.76 6.46 -13.81
CA VAL A 55 15.97 5.61 -14.70
C VAL A 55 15.44 6.40 -15.91
N ARG A 56 14.88 7.59 -15.67
CA ARG A 56 14.39 8.47 -16.74
C ARG A 56 15.52 8.86 -17.68
N GLU A 57 16.71 9.19 -17.17
CA GLU A 57 17.86 9.58 -17.98
C GLU A 57 18.43 8.41 -18.80
N LEU A 58 18.51 7.19 -18.22
CA LEU A 58 18.90 5.97 -18.96
C LEU A 58 17.99 5.73 -20.17
N LEU A 59 16.68 5.78 -19.95
CA LEU A 59 15.70 5.57 -21.00
C LEU A 59 15.74 6.70 -22.04
N ARG A 60 15.92 7.94 -21.62
CA ARG A 60 16.08 9.09 -22.50
C ARG A 60 17.31 8.92 -23.42
N GLN A 61 18.48 8.54 -22.87
CA GLN A 61 19.68 8.32 -23.68
C GLN A 61 19.49 7.20 -24.69
N ARG A 62 18.86 6.11 -24.28
CA ARG A 62 18.53 5.01 -25.19
C ARG A 62 17.54 5.44 -26.29
N ALA A 63 16.52 6.23 -25.96
CA ALA A 63 15.58 6.77 -26.94
C ALA A 63 16.27 7.68 -27.96
N VAL A 64 17.25 8.49 -27.53
CA VAL A 64 18.06 9.31 -28.44
C VAL A 64 18.93 8.44 -29.34
N GLU A 65 19.59 7.42 -28.80
CA GLU A 65 20.42 6.48 -29.56
C GLU A 65 19.64 5.77 -30.67
N LEU A 66 18.39 5.36 -30.37
CA LEU A 66 17.51 4.72 -31.34
C LEU A 66 16.78 5.71 -32.27
N GLY A 67 17.06 7.01 -32.16
CA GLY A 67 16.43 8.05 -32.98
C GLY A 67 14.94 8.29 -32.70
N LEU A 68 14.45 7.85 -31.54
CA LEU A 68 13.07 8.08 -31.10
C LEU A 68 12.89 9.47 -30.48
N LEU A 69 13.99 10.09 -30.03
CA LEU A 69 14.03 11.42 -29.41
C LEU A 69 15.19 12.24 -29.99
N SER A 70 14.98 13.52 -30.23
CA SER A 70 16.06 14.44 -30.54
C SER A 70 16.93 14.70 -29.30
N ALA A 71 18.26 14.68 -29.45
CA ALA A 71 19.18 14.99 -28.36
C ALA A 71 18.99 16.40 -27.77
N ASP A 72 18.51 17.33 -28.57
CA ASP A 72 18.28 18.73 -28.20
C ASP A 72 16.85 18.99 -27.67
N SER A 73 15.97 17.99 -27.67
CA SER A 73 14.60 18.15 -27.16
C SER A 73 14.61 18.53 -25.67
N ARG A 74 13.79 19.52 -25.33
CA ARG A 74 13.57 20.00 -23.95
C ARG A 74 12.12 19.86 -23.52
N ASP A 75 11.28 19.30 -24.36
CA ASP A 75 9.86 19.09 -24.10
C ASP A 75 9.68 17.77 -23.32
N GLU A 76 9.22 17.87 -22.08
CA GLU A 76 8.97 16.67 -21.23
C GLU A 76 7.93 15.74 -21.86
N SER A 77 6.94 16.28 -22.58
CA SER A 77 5.91 15.45 -23.23
C SER A 77 6.49 14.64 -24.40
N GLU A 78 7.48 15.18 -25.12
CA GLU A 78 8.20 14.43 -26.15
C GLU A 78 9.07 13.33 -25.52
N HIS A 79 9.69 13.60 -24.36
CA HIS A 79 10.46 12.61 -23.62
C HIS A 79 9.59 11.44 -23.17
N ASP A 80 8.44 11.71 -22.56
CA ASP A 80 7.53 10.69 -22.09
C ASP A 80 6.97 9.82 -23.24
N ALA A 81 6.62 10.46 -24.35
CA ALA A 81 6.15 9.76 -25.55
C ALA A 81 7.25 8.87 -26.16
N ALA A 82 8.50 9.36 -26.21
CA ALA A 82 9.62 8.62 -26.71
C ALA A 82 9.98 7.41 -25.82
N ILE A 83 9.94 7.60 -24.49
CA ILE A 83 10.14 6.52 -23.53
C ILE A 83 9.04 5.46 -23.64
N ALA A 84 7.78 5.86 -23.80
CA ALA A 84 6.68 4.90 -24.01
C ALA A 84 6.90 4.08 -25.28
N THR A 85 7.26 4.73 -26.39
CA THR A 85 7.57 4.05 -27.66
C THR A 85 8.79 3.13 -27.53
N LEU A 86 9.82 3.57 -26.82
CA LEU A 86 11.01 2.76 -26.54
C LEU A 86 10.64 1.47 -25.81
N LEU A 87 9.88 1.59 -24.73
CA LEU A 87 9.48 0.43 -23.93
C LEU A 87 8.58 -0.53 -24.71
N GLU A 88 7.70 -0.02 -25.58
CA GLU A 88 6.89 -0.85 -26.48
C GLU A 88 7.75 -1.62 -27.50
N GLN A 89 8.86 -1.06 -27.97
CA GLN A 89 9.74 -1.68 -28.95
C GLN A 89 10.76 -2.66 -28.34
N GLU A 90 11.31 -2.30 -27.16
CA GLU A 90 12.41 -3.05 -26.55
C GLU A 90 11.95 -4.09 -25.51
N LEU A 91 10.74 -3.93 -24.95
CA LEU A 91 10.20 -4.88 -23.99
C LEU A 91 9.28 -5.90 -24.68
N ASP A 92 9.86 -7.06 -25.02
CA ASP A 92 9.06 -8.20 -25.47
C ASP A 92 8.54 -8.98 -24.25
N VAL A 93 7.27 -8.77 -23.92
CA VAL A 93 6.59 -9.47 -22.84
C VAL A 93 5.51 -10.36 -23.44
N PRO A 94 5.78 -11.66 -23.59
CA PRO A 94 4.82 -12.59 -24.18
C PRO A 94 3.57 -12.72 -23.30
N GLU A 95 2.43 -12.91 -23.94
CA GLU A 95 1.19 -13.21 -23.23
C GLU A 95 1.34 -14.51 -22.42
N PRO A 96 0.90 -14.53 -21.16
CA PRO A 96 0.96 -15.75 -20.35
C PRO A 96 0.08 -16.86 -20.95
N GLU A 97 0.67 -18.03 -21.13
CA GLU A 97 -0.05 -19.22 -21.56
C GLU A 97 -1.09 -19.65 -20.52
N GLU A 98 -2.18 -20.25 -20.97
CA GLU A 98 -3.27 -20.69 -20.07
C GLU A 98 -2.77 -21.63 -18.97
N GLU A 99 -1.84 -22.51 -19.28
CA GLU A 99 -1.26 -23.42 -18.30
C GLU A 99 -0.49 -22.67 -17.19
N ALA A 100 0.24 -21.61 -17.54
CA ALA A 100 0.91 -20.74 -16.57
C ALA A 100 -0.12 -20.00 -15.69
N CYS A 101 -1.21 -19.53 -16.29
CA CYS A 101 -2.31 -18.90 -15.57
C CYS A 101 -2.97 -19.86 -14.58
N ARG A 102 -3.22 -21.11 -14.96
CA ARG A 102 -3.79 -22.13 -14.07
C ARG A 102 -2.85 -22.48 -12.94
N ARG A 103 -1.55 -22.67 -13.20
CA ARG A 103 -0.55 -22.91 -12.14
C ARG A 103 -0.50 -21.76 -11.13
N PHE A 104 -0.51 -20.51 -11.60
CA PHE A 104 -0.51 -19.32 -10.72
C PHE A 104 -1.79 -19.23 -9.90
N PHE A 105 -2.94 -19.45 -10.52
CA PHE A 105 -4.23 -19.50 -9.86
C PHE A 105 -4.25 -20.57 -8.75
N ASP A 106 -3.67 -21.74 -8.98
CA ASP A 106 -3.61 -22.84 -8.02
C ASP A 106 -2.65 -22.55 -6.85
N ALA A 107 -1.58 -21.80 -7.13
CA ALA A 107 -0.58 -21.41 -6.12
C ALA A 107 -1.06 -20.28 -5.19
N GLU A 108 -2.01 -19.44 -5.65
CA GLU A 108 -2.46 -18.24 -4.95
C GLU A 108 -3.99 -18.28 -4.63
N PRO A 109 -4.48 -19.29 -3.89
CA PRO A 109 -5.93 -19.49 -3.69
C PRO A 109 -6.60 -18.32 -2.98
N GLU A 110 -5.94 -17.67 -2.02
CA GLU A 110 -6.50 -16.53 -1.27
C GLU A 110 -6.72 -15.31 -2.17
N ARG A 111 -5.81 -15.08 -3.13
CA ARG A 111 -5.86 -13.95 -4.06
C ARG A 111 -7.04 -14.01 -5.03
N PHE A 112 -7.51 -15.20 -5.32
CA PHE A 112 -8.58 -15.47 -6.28
C PHE A 112 -9.84 -16.04 -5.62
N SER A 113 -10.01 -15.76 -4.33
CA SER A 113 -11.22 -16.07 -3.58
C SER A 113 -12.14 -14.86 -3.50
N ALA A 114 -13.40 -15.11 -3.28
CA ALA A 114 -14.35 -14.08 -2.92
C ALA A 114 -13.93 -13.43 -1.58
N PRO A 115 -14.20 -12.15 -1.35
CA PRO A 115 -13.91 -11.52 -0.07
C PRO A 115 -14.58 -12.29 1.07
N THR A 116 -13.85 -12.52 2.16
CA THR A 116 -14.44 -13.02 3.40
C THR A 116 -15.51 -12.02 3.87
N ARG A 117 -16.69 -12.53 4.22
CA ARG A 117 -17.78 -11.76 4.83
C ARG A 117 -18.04 -12.27 6.23
N ILE A 118 -18.41 -11.35 7.10
CA ILE A 118 -18.73 -11.65 8.49
C ILE A 118 -20.11 -11.07 8.83
N ALA A 119 -20.97 -11.85 9.46
CA ALA A 119 -22.22 -11.37 10.03
C ALA A 119 -21.92 -10.87 11.43
N VAL A 120 -22.20 -9.59 11.69
CA VAL A 120 -21.78 -8.89 12.91
C VAL A 120 -22.96 -8.22 13.58
N ARG A 121 -23.04 -8.38 14.89
CA ARG A 121 -23.83 -7.51 15.77
C ARG A 121 -22.90 -6.70 16.65
N HIS A 122 -23.27 -5.43 16.91
CA HIS A 122 -22.50 -4.60 17.82
C HIS A 122 -23.35 -3.69 18.70
N ILE A 123 -22.76 -3.26 19.81
CA ILE A 123 -23.28 -2.22 20.70
C ILE A 123 -22.23 -1.13 20.76
N LEU A 124 -22.59 0.08 20.32
CA LEU A 124 -21.70 1.25 20.42
C LEU A 124 -21.98 2.01 21.69
N LEU A 125 -21.01 2.04 22.60
CA LEU A 125 -20.96 2.89 23.79
C LEU A 125 -20.19 4.17 23.41
N ALA A 126 -20.94 5.20 23.06
CA ALA A 126 -20.34 6.42 22.50
C ALA A 126 -19.53 7.20 23.54
N ALA A 127 -18.32 7.61 23.16
CA ALA A 127 -17.45 8.49 23.92
C ALA A 127 -16.48 9.19 22.97
N ALA A 128 -16.36 10.52 23.10
CA ALA A 128 -15.47 11.29 22.27
C ALA A 128 -13.99 10.90 22.53
N PRO A 129 -13.10 10.97 21.51
CA PRO A 129 -11.70 10.55 21.67
C PRO A 129 -10.92 11.35 22.69
N ASP A 130 -11.27 12.61 22.89
CA ASP A 130 -10.66 13.59 23.81
C ASP A 130 -11.30 13.64 25.20
N ASP A 131 -12.41 12.92 25.42
CA ASP A 131 -13.08 12.81 26.71
C ASP A 131 -12.63 11.54 27.45
N ALA A 132 -11.53 11.64 28.19
CA ALA A 132 -10.96 10.50 28.90
C ALA A 132 -11.88 9.95 30.00
N GLU A 133 -12.67 10.81 30.69
CA GLU A 133 -13.58 10.42 31.77
C GLU A 133 -14.78 9.62 31.18
N ALA A 134 -15.39 10.14 30.13
CA ALA A 134 -16.46 9.43 29.44
C ALA A 134 -15.97 8.10 28.84
N ARG A 135 -14.75 8.07 28.26
CA ARG A 135 -14.16 6.85 27.73
C ARG A 135 -13.95 5.78 28.79
N ASP A 136 -13.43 6.16 29.97
CA ASP A 136 -13.24 5.24 31.08
C ASP A 136 -14.59 4.72 31.62
N ALA A 137 -15.57 5.59 31.79
CA ALA A 137 -16.93 5.20 32.23
C ALA A 137 -17.59 4.23 31.24
N GLN A 138 -17.51 4.51 29.93
CA GLN A 138 -18.10 3.65 28.90
C GLN A 138 -17.33 2.32 28.74
N TYR A 139 -16.03 2.31 28.96
CA TYR A 139 -15.24 1.07 28.98
C TYR A 139 -15.71 0.13 30.10
N ARG A 140 -15.83 0.66 31.34
CA ARG A 140 -16.31 -0.12 32.49
C ARG A 140 -17.75 -0.62 32.30
N LEU A 141 -18.62 0.22 31.75
CA LEU A 141 -19.96 -0.21 31.38
C LEU A 141 -19.89 -1.36 30.36
N GLY A 142 -19.01 -1.26 29.38
CA GLY A 142 -18.78 -2.29 28.38
C GLY A 142 -18.33 -3.62 28.97
N GLU A 143 -17.40 -3.59 29.93
CA GLU A 143 -16.98 -4.80 30.65
C GLU A 143 -18.16 -5.45 31.41
N THR A 144 -18.94 -4.64 32.15
CA THR A 144 -20.12 -5.15 32.87
C THR A 144 -21.14 -5.78 31.94
N LEU A 145 -21.43 -5.14 30.80
CA LEU A 145 -22.38 -5.68 29.80
C LEU A 145 -21.85 -6.96 29.15
N LEU A 146 -20.53 -7.06 28.91
CA LEU A 146 -19.92 -8.28 28.36
C LEU A 146 -20.00 -9.45 29.34
N GLU A 147 -19.80 -9.22 30.65
CA GLU A 147 -19.97 -10.25 31.67
C GLU A 147 -21.40 -10.79 31.68
N GLU A 148 -22.42 -9.91 31.60
CA GLU A 148 -23.82 -10.33 31.54
C GLU A 148 -24.14 -11.06 30.21
N LEU A 149 -23.62 -10.60 29.08
CA LEU A 149 -23.80 -11.20 27.77
C LEU A 149 -23.08 -12.55 27.65
N ALA A 150 -21.95 -12.73 28.30
CA ALA A 150 -21.27 -14.02 28.36
C ALA A 150 -22.12 -15.07 29.11
N ALA A 151 -22.86 -14.65 30.13
CA ALA A 151 -23.78 -15.54 30.84
C ALA A 151 -25.09 -15.79 30.08
N ILE A 152 -25.62 -14.81 29.37
CA ILE A 152 -26.91 -14.87 28.65
C ILE A 152 -26.80 -14.15 27.30
N PRO A 153 -26.22 -14.81 26.27
CA PRO A 153 -25.97 -14.21 24.95
C PRO A 153 -27.25 -13.71 24.23
N GLU A 154 -28.38 -14.31 24.52
CA GLU A 154 -29.68 -13.98 23.93
C GLU A 154 -30.11 -12.54 24.26
N ARG A 155 -29.57 -11.94 25.31
CA ARG A 155 -29.88 -10.56 25.71
C ARG A 155 -29.16 -9.51 24.84
N PHE A 156 -28.38 -9.90 23.86
CA PHE A 156 -27.63 -8.96 23.03
C PHE A 156 -28.54 -7.92 22.37
N THR A 157 -29.66 -8.35 21.80
CA THR A 157 -30.67 -7.47 21.19
C THR A 157 -31.27 -6.48 22.21
N GLU A 158 -31.60 -6.93 23.42
CA GLU A 158 -32.09 -6.07 24.49
C GLU A 158 -31.05 -4.99 24.86
N PHE A 159 -29.79 -5.40 25.00
CA PHE A 159 -28.72 -4.50 25.38
C PHE A 159 -28.38 -3.52 24.26
N ALA A 160 -28.41 -3.96 23.00
CA ALA A 160 -28.25 -3.08 21.85
C ALA A 160 -29.32 -1.98 21.82
N MET A 161 -30.61 -2.34 22.00
CA MET A 161 -31.70 -1.39 22.05
C MET A 161 -31.56 -0.38 23.18
N ARG A 162 -31.04 -0.83 24.32
CA ARG A 162 -30.95 -0.02 25.56
C ARG A 162 -29.73 0.87 25.63
N HIS A 163 -28.58 0.36 25.19
CA HIS A 163 -27.28 0.98 25.44
C HIS A 163 -26.58 1.47 24.17
N SER A 164 -26.92 0.96 22.99
CA SER A 164 -26.20 1.35 21.79
C SER A 164 -26.56 2.75 21.31
N ALA A 165 -25.52 3.52 20.99
CA ALA A 165 -25.63 4.80 20.30
C ALA A 165 -25.69 4.64 18.77
N CYS A 166 -25.46 3.43 18.23
CA CYS A 166 -25.54 3.18 16.80
C CYS A 166 -27.00 3.10 16.34
N PRO A 167 -27.35 3.60 15.14
CA PRO A 167 -28.69 3.42 14.56
C PRO A 167 -29.16 1.97 14.45
N SER A 168 -28.23 1.01 14.27
CA SER A 168 -28.52 -0.43 14.23
C SER A 168 -29.19 -0.98 15.50
N LYS A 169 -29.23 -0.19 16.58
CA LYS A 169 -29.91 -0.60 17.82
C LYS A 169 -31.37 -1.00 17.60
N SER A 170 -32.08 -0.36 16.63
CA SER A 170 -33.47 -0.71 16.28
C SER A 170 -33.60 -2.11 15.70
N GLU A 171 -32.51 -2.67 15.19
CA GLU A 171 -32.41 -4.01 14.63
C GLU A 171 -31.57 -4.94 15.53
N GLY A 172 -31.57 -4.67 16.85
CA GLY A 172 -30.86 -5.49 17.81
C GLY A 172 -29.33 -5.42 17.73
N GLY A 173 -28.80 -4.37 17.09
CA GLY A 173 -27.36 -4.16 16.88
C GLY A 173 -26.82 -4.82 15.62
N GLU A 174 -27.67 -5.42 14.78
CA GLU A 174 -27.26 -6.08 13.55
C GLU A 174 -26.64 -5.09 12.56
N LEU A 175 -25.46 -5.44 12.00
CA LEU A 175 -24.82 -4.75 10.91
C LEU A 175 -24.93 -5.54 9.59
N GLY A 176 -25.49 -6.75 9.66
CA GLY A 176 -25.55 -7.66 8.53
C GLY A 176 -24.21 -8.25 8.15
N TRP A 177 -24.10 -8.68 6.89
CA TRP A 177 -22.87 -9.22 6.32
C TRP A 177 -21.93 -8.11 5.88
N LEU A 178 -20.77 -8.04 6.49
CA LEU A 178 -19.73 -7.05 6.21
C LEU A 178 -18.55 -7.70 5.49
N ALA A 179 -18.11 -7.08 4.41
CA ALA A 179 -16.81 -7.32 3.80
C ALA A 179 -15.75 -6.37 4.40
N GLN A 180 -14.49 -6.67 4.16
CA GLN A 180 -13.39 -5.79 4.56
C GLN A 180 -13.58 -4.37 4.00
N GLY A 181 -13.30 -3.36 4.82
CA GLY A 181 -13.40 -1.94 4.45
C GLY A 181 -14.81 -1.34 4.59
N GLN A 182 -15.81 -2.08 5.07
CA GLN A 182 -17.19 -1.59 5.23
C GLN A 182 -17.49 -0.98 6.61
N THR A 183 -16.48 -0.94 7.50
CA THR A 183 -16.60 -0.29 8.81
C THR A 183 -15.46 0.71 9.02
N VAL A 184 -15.45 1.38 10.18
CA VAL A 184 -14.32 2.25 10.55
C VAL A 184 -13.04 1.41 10.68
N ALA A 185 -11.93 1.98 10.26
CA ALA A 185 -10.66 1.24 10.11
C ALA A 185 -10.23 0.49 11.38
N GLU A 186 -10.50 1.08 12.55
CA GLU A 186 -10.15 0.49 13.85
C GLU A 186 -10.95 -0.79 14.11
N LEU A 187 -12.26 -0.74 13.84
CA LEU A 187 -13.16 -1.88 14.00
C LEU A 187 -12.94 -2.91 12.91
N ASP A 188 -12.81 -2.48 11.65
CA ASP A 188 -12.56 -3.35 10.50
C ASP A 188 -11.34 -4.24 10.71
N ARG A 189 -10.21 -3.62 11.14
CA ARG A 189 -8.99 -4.37 11.43
C ARG A 189 -9.18 -5.43 12.53
N ALA A 190 -9.93 -5.12 13.58
CA ALA A 190 -10.21 -6.07 14.64
C ALA A 190 -11.09 -7.23 14.16
N LEU A 191 -12.18 -6.92 13.45
CA LEU A 191 -13.16 -7.89 12.97
C LEU A 191 -12.55 -8.98 12.06
N GLN A 192 -11.50 -8.65 11.29
CA GLN A 192 -10.85 -9.62 10.41
C GLN A 192 -10.24 -10.80 11.17
N HIS A 193 -9.83 -10.58 12.43
CA HIS A 193 -9.07 -11.56 13.23
C HIS A 193 -9.86 -12.18 14.39
N LEU A 194 -11.06 -11.67 14.67
CA LEU A 194 -11.88 -12.20 15.76
C LEU A 194 -12.54 -13.54 15.38
N PRO A 195 -12.61 -14.50 16.30
CA PRO A 195 -13.39 -15.73 16.11
C PRO A 195 -14.90 -15.45 16.13
N GLU A 196 -15.70 -16.40 15.70
CA GLU A 196 -17.15 -16.39 15.89
C GLU A 196 -17.50 -16.39 17.38
N GLY A 197 -18.61 -15.74 17.71
CA GLY A 197 -19.12 -15.55 19.07
C GLY A 197 -18.93 -14.13 19.60
N LEU A 198 -19.24 -13.97 20.88
CA LEU A 198 -19.09 -12.71 21.61
C LEU A 198 -17.60 -12.46 21.90
N HIS A 199 -17.13 -11.27 21.53
CA HIS A 199 -15.76 -10.85 21.88
C HIS A 199 -15.66 -10.47 23.36
N ASP A 200 -14.57 -10.84 24.01
CA ASP A 200 -14.38 -10.81 25.46
C ASP A 200 -14.07 -9.43 26.05
N ARG A 201 -13.86 -8.41 25.22
CA ARG A 201 -13.51 -7.04 25.66
C ARG A 201 -14.05 -5.96 24.73
N PRO A 202 -14.28 -4.73 25.24
CA PRO A 202 -14.68 -3.60 24.40
C PRO A 202 -13.58 -3.25 23.38
N LEU A 203 -13.96 -3.03 22.12
CA LEU A 203 -13.06 -2.60 21.05
C LEU A 203 -13.11 -1.08 20.88
N ALA A 204 -11.95 -0.44 20.85
CA ALA A 204 -11.84 1.00 20.69
C ALA A 204 -12.05 1.45 19.25
N SER A 205 -12.75 2.57 19.08
CA SER A 205 -12.76 3.36 17.86
C SER A 205 -12.79 4.86 18.16
N ARG A 206 -12.77 5.69 17.13
CA ARG A 206 -12.98 7.15 17.26
C ARG A 206 -14.36 7.54 17.80
N TYR A 207 -15.34 6.64 17.74
CA TYR A 207 -16.71 6.89 18.22
C TYR A 207 -16.97 6.42 19.65
N GLY A 208 -16.05 5.65 20.22
CA GLY A 208 -16.19 5.08 21.57
C GLY A 208 -15.76 3.62 21.61
N TRP A 209 -16.52 2.82 22.35
CA TRP A 209 -16.27 1.40 22.57
C TRP A 209 -17.36 0.55 21.92
N HIS A 210 -16.93 -0.52 21.27
CA HIS A 210 -17.82 -1.47 20.62
C HIS A 210 -17.79 -2.81 21.34
N LEU A 211 -18.95 -3.30 21.74
CA LEU A 211 -19.14 -4.69 22.13
C LEU A 211 -19.57 -5.42 20.86
N VAL A 212 -18.90 -6.50 20.52
CA VAL A 212 -19.04 -7.15 19.22
C VAL A 212 -19.35 -8.62 19.40
N SER A 213 -20.32 -9.12 18.61
CA SER A 213 -20.57 -10.54 18.40
C SER A 213 -20.46 -10.85 16.90
N ILE A 214 -19.66 -11.85 16.56
CA ILE A 214 -19.60 -12.39 15.20
C ILE A 214 -20.53 -13.60 15.15
N ASP A 215 -21.63 -13.46 14.42
CA ASP A 215 -22.65 -14.51 14.35
C ASP A 215 -22.30 -15.61 13.35
N ALA A 216 -21.62 -15.23 12.27
CA ALA A 216 -21.11 -16.17 11.27
C ALA A 216 -19.96 -15.56 10.47
N ARG A 217 -19.12 -16.41 9.92
CA ARG A 217 -18.04 -16.05 9.01
C ARG A 217 -18.13 -16.91 7.76
N GLU A 218 -18.32 -16.27 6.62
CA GLU A 218 -18.14 -16.92 5.33
C GLU A 218 -16.73 -16.65 4.84
N GLY A 219 -15.88 -17.65 4.93
CA GLY A 219 -14.57 -17.62 4.28
C GLY A 219 -14.75 -17.42 2.78
N GLY A 220 -13.85 -16.65 2.18
CA GLY A 220 -13.88 -16.42 0.74
C GLY A 220 -13.86 -17.75 0.00
N GLN A 221 -14.94 -18.08 -0.68
CA GLN A 221 -14.97 -19.24 -1.56
C GLN A 221 -14.01 -18.97 -2.73
N ARG A 222 -13.19 -19.95 -3.07
CA ARG A 222 -12.35 -19.89 -4.25
C ARG A 222 -13.23 -19.72 -5.48
N LEU A 223 -12.99 -18.65 -6.25
CA LEU A 223 -13.75 -18.41 -7.46
C LEU A 223 -13.33 -19.41 -8.53
N PRO A 224 -14.24 -19.87 -9.42
CA PRO A 224 -13.87 -20.65 -10.60
C PRO A 224 -12.83 -19.91 -11.45
N PHE A 225 -11.86 -20.64 -12.00
CA PHE A 225 -10.80 -20.07 -12.85
C PHE A 225 -11.37 -19.20 -13.98
N GLU A 226 -12.45 -19.63 -14.62
CA GLU A 226 -13.11 -18.96 -15.73
C GLU A 226 -13.61 -17.55 -15.37
N GLN A 227 -13.98 -17.33 -14.11
CA GLN A 227 -14.42 -16.00 -13.63
C GLN A 227 -13.25 -15.04 -13.36
N VAL A 228 -12.07 -15.56 -13.13
CA VAL A 228 -10.89 -14.77 -12.74
C VAL A 228 -9.75 -14.87 -13.77
N ALA A 229 -9.92 -15.62 -14.84
CA ALA A 229 -8.87 -15.90 -15.82
C ALA A 229 -8.21 -14.62 -16.36
N GLU A 230 -8.99 -13.59 -16.68
CA GLU A 230 -8.46 -12.30 -17.16
C GLU A 230 -7.66 -11.57 -16.06
N ARG A 231 -8.13 -11.62 -14.81
CA ARG A 231 -7.41 -11.04 -13.69
C ARG A 231 -6.09 -11.77 -13.41
N VAL A 232 -6.09 -13.09 -13.54
CA VAL A 232 -4.88 -13.93 -13.42
C VAL A 232 -3.89 -13.57 -14.52
N ARG A 233 -4.34 -13.52 -15.78
CA ARG A 233 -3.53 -13.17 -16.95
C ARG A 233 -2.93 -11.78 -16.80
N HIS A 234 -3.73 -10.79 -16.45
CA HIS A 234 -3.28 -9.43 -16.20
C HIS A 234 -2.20 -9.37 -15.13
N THR A 235 -2.42 -10.04 -13.99
CA THR A 235 -1.42 -10.09 -12.90
C THR A 235 -0.09 -10.70 -13.35
N LEU A 236 -0.13 -11.82 -14.06
CA LEU A 236 1.08 -12.47 -14.58
C LEU A 236 1.80 -11.59 -15.59
N ARG A 237 1.05 -10.93 -16.48
CA ARG A 237 1.60 -10.00 -17.45
C ARG A 237 2.27 -8.80 -16.75
N GLU A 238 1.63 -8.18 -15.78
CA GLU A 238 2.24 -7.12 -14.99
C GLU A 238 3.55 -7.56 -14.31
N GLN A 239 3.58 -8.77 -13.71
CA GLN A 239 4.78 -9.32 -13.10
C GLN A 239 5.88 -9.57 -14.13
N ALA A 240 5.53 -10.07 -15.32
CA ALA A 240 6.46 -10.30 -16.41
C ALA A 240 7.02 -8.98 -16.94
N THR A 241 6.16 -7.96 -17.12
CA THR A 241 6.57 -6.62 -17.56
C THR A 241 7.52 -5.97 -16.55
N ARG A 242 7.22 -6.04 -15.24
CA ARG A 242 8.11 -5.51 -14.20
C ARG A 242 9.49 -6.19 -14.22
N ARG A 243 9.52 -7.51 -14.41
CA ARG A 243 10.79 -8.25 -14.51
C ARG A 243 11.56 -7.89 -15.77
N ALA A 244 10.89 -7.82 -16.93
CA ALA A 244 11.52 -7.44 -18.19
C ALA A 244 12.09 -6.03 -18.10
N LEU A 245 11.32 -5.07 -17.61
CA LEU A 245 11.77 -3.69 -17.41
C LEU A 245 12.99 -3.62 -16.47
N ARG A 246 12.97 -4.35 -15.37
CA ARG A 246 14.11 -4.42 -14.45
C ARG A 246 15.37 -4.92 -15.15
N HIS A 247 15.28 -6.03 -15.87
CA HIS A 247 16.43 -6.59 -16.61
C HIS A 247 16.94 -5.62 -17.68
N TYR A 248 16.02 -4.93 -18.34
CA TYR A 248 16.34 -3.94 -19.34
C TYR A 248 17.09 -2.75 -18.71
N LEU A 249 16.62 -2.23 -17.58
CA LEU A 249 17.28 -1.13 -16.86
C LEU A 249 18.66 -1.51 -16.36
N LEU A 250 18.85 -2.73 -15.84
CA LEU A 250 20.16 -3.24 -15.42
C LEU A 250 21.13 -3.36 -16.62
N ALA A 251 20.63 -3.79 -17.77
CA ALA A 251 21.46 -3.83 -19.00
C ALA A 251 21.86 -2.42 -19.45
N LEU A 252 20.95 -1.44 -19.39
CA LEU A 252 21.26 -0.06 -19.71
C LEU A 252 22.24 0.57 -18.70
N GLU A 253 22.12 0.23 -17.41
CA GLU A 253 23.05 0.67 -16.36
C GLU A 253 24.47 0.17 -16.63
N GLU A 254 24.60 -1.11 -17.05
CA GLU A 254 25.89 -1.70 -17.41
C GLU A 254 26.49 -1.08 -18.70
N GLU A 255 25.63 -0.80 -19.71
CA GLU A 255 26.06 -0.25 -21.01
C GLU A 255 26.43 1.22 -20.94
N ILE A 256 25.61 2.05 -20.27
CA ILE A 256 25.76 3.51 -20.22
C ILE A 256 26.67 3.93 -19.08
N GLY A 257 26.60 3.22 -17.96
CA GLY A 257 27.32 3.53 -16.71
C GLY A 257 26.52 4.49 -15.80
N VAL A 258 26.39 4.10 -14.55
CA VAL A 258 25.79 4.93 -13.48
C VAL A 258 26.77 5.09 -12.35
N GLU A 259 26.97 6.32 -11.88
CA GLU A 259 27.85 6.63 -10.75
C GLU A 259 27.07 7.30 -9.62
N GLY A 260 27.48 7.05 -8.37
CA GLY A 260 26.96 7.73 -7.18
C GLY A 260 25.67 7.16 -6.60
N ILE A 261 25.05 6.19 -7.27
CA ILE A 261 23.84 5.52 -6.80
C ILE A 261 23.75 4.11 -7.42
N GLU A 262 23.11 3.18 -6.71
CA GLU A 262 22.78 1.85 -7.21
C GLU A 262 21.27 1.75 -7.46
N LEU A 263 20.89 1.16 -8.60
CA LEU A 263 19.50 0.82 -8.87
C LEU A 263 19.12 -0.43 -8.09
N ASP A 264 18.12 -0.35 -7.24
CA ASP A 264 17.60 -1.48 -6.49
C ASP A 264 16.44 -2.18 -7.21
N ASP A 265 15.94 -3.26 -6.59
CA ASP A 265 14.84 -4.06 -7.12
C ASP A 265 13.55 -3.26 -7.34
N ASN A 266 13.41 -2.07 -6.72
CA ASN A 266 12.25 -1.19 -6.80
C ASN A 266 12.37 -0.09 -7.86
N ALA A 267 13.53 0.08 -8.50
CA ALA A 267 13.74 1.16 -9.47
C ALA A 267 12.74 1.12 -10.65
N ALA A 268 12.31 -0.07 -11.08
CA ALA A 268 11.27 -0.26 -12.09
C ALA A 268 9.86 0.15 -11.61
N GLY A 269 9.62 0.21 -10.30
CA GLY A 269 8.30 0.55 -9.73
C GLY A 269 7.93 2.03 -9.87
N SER A 270 8.92 2.92 -10.00
CA SER A 270 8.68 4.36 -10.14
C SER A 270 8.13 4.77 -11.52
N LEU A 271 8.30 3.94 -12.54
CA LEU A 271 7.77 4.19 -13.90
C LEU A 271 6.33 3.66 -14.11
N MET A 272 5.82 2.87 -13.18
CA MET A 272 4.51 2.20 -13.30
C MET A 272 3.45 2.81 -12.36
N GLN A 273 3.72 3.97 -11.77
CA GLN A 273 2.76 4.79 -11.03
C GLN A 273 2.24 5.89 -11.93
#